data_aca320ea8140326bfbce54a03982a492
#
_entry.id   aca320ea8140326bfbce54a03982a492
#
_cell.length_a   1.000
_cell.length_b   1.000
_cell.length_c   1.000
_cell.angle_alpha   90.00
_cell.angle_beta   90.00
_cell.angle_gamma   90.00
#
_symmetry.space_group_name_H-M   'P 1'
#
loop_
_entity.id
_entity.type
_entity.pdbx_description
1 polymer ?
#
loop_
_entity_poly.entity_id
_entity_poly.type
_entity_poly.pdbx_seq_one_letter_code
_entity_poly.pdbx_strand_id
1 'polypeptide(L)'
;MVRGALALVAAGCAEGGNEVARRLASLPPTPAAHRTGAQLYDRNCAGCHGPQARGTDRGPPLAHPVYEPGHHSDQAFYLAARNGVAAHHWRFGNMPAQPQVSQSELAAIVAYVRWVQREVGIH
;
A
#
# COMPACT_ATOMS: atom_id res chain seq x y z
N MET A 1 -3.49 -4.69 -54.26
CA MET A 1 -4.27 -4.99 -53.03
C MET A 1 -3.30 -5.01 -51.84
N VAL A 2 -3.28 -3.95 -51.07
CA VAL A 2 -2.41 -3.83 -49.89
C VAL A 2 -3.29 -4.02 -48.65
N ARG A 3 -3.10 -5.11 -47.94
CA ARG A 3 -3.76 -5.35 -46.64
C ARG A 3 -2.95 -4.69 -45.52
N GLY A 4 -3.44 -3.55 -45.06
CA GLY A 4 -2.91 -2.92 -43.84
C GLY A 4 -3.34 -3.72 -42.63
N ALA A 5 -2.38 -4.24 -41.89
CA ALA A 5 -2.59 -4.81 -40.57
C ALA A 5 -2.68 -3.69 -39.54
N LEU A 6 -3.87 -3.53 -38.98
CA LEU A 6 -4.11 -2.63 -37.85
C LEU A 6 -3.64 -3.35 -36.57
N ALA A 7 -2.50 -2.96 -36.02
CA ALA A 7 -2.06 -3.43 -34.72
C ALA A 7 -2.82 -2.65 -33.63
N LEU A 8 -3.70 -3.32 -32.92
CA LEU A 8 -4.28 -2.78 -31.67
C LEU A 8 -3.20 -2.77 -30.58
N VAL A 9 -2.80 -1.59 -30.16
CA VAL A 9 -2.04 -1.39 -28.93
C VAL A 9 -3.06 -1.19 -27.79
N ALA A 10 -3.34 -2.26 -27.07
CA ALA A 10 -4.10 -2.22 -25.84
C ALA A 10 -3.28 -2.87 -24.73
N ALA A 11 -2.36 -2.12 -24.10
CA ALA A 11 -1.59 -2.62 -22.98
C ALA A 11 -0.99 -1.45 -22.16
N GLY A 12 -1.80 -0.76 -21.38
CA GLY A 12 -1.28 0.33 -20.53
C GLY A 12 -1.58 0.20 -19.05
N CYS A 13 -2.65 -0.50 -18.66
CA CYS A 13 -3.11 -0.52 -17.27
C CYS A 13 -2.78 -1.81 -16.50
N ALA A 14 -2.43 -2.90 -17.17
CA ALA A 14 -2.07 -4.17 -16.51
C ALA A 14 -0.59 -4.26 -16.09
N GLU A 15 0.27 -3.44 -16.69
CA GLU A 15 1.73 -3.53 -16.45
C GLU A 15 2.15 -2.97 -15.10
N GLY A 16 1.53 -1.91 -14.61
CA GLY A 16 1.89 -1.29 -13.33
C GLY A 16 1.61 -2.20 -12.11
N GLY A 17 0.48 -2.90 -12.10
CA GLY A 17 0.12 -3.84 -11.04
C GLY A 17 1.06 -5.05 -10.98
N ASN A 18 1.47 -5.56 -12.13
CA ASN A 18 2.43 -6.66 -12.22
C ASN A 18 3.84 -6.25 -11.75
N GLU A 19 4.25 -5.02 -12.01
CA GLU A 19 5.55 -4.50 -11.57
C GLU A 19 5.62 -4.37 -10.05
N VAL A 20 4.62 -3.77 -9.43
CA VAL A 20 4.54 -3.65 -7.96
C VAL A 20 4.55 -5.04 -7.31
N ALA A 21 3.73 -5.97 -7.80
CA ALA A 21 3.67 -7.33 -7.27
C ALA A 21 5.03 -8.05 -7.39
N ARG A 22 5.72 -7.90 -8.52
CA ARG A 22 7.06 -8.46 -8.73
C ARG A 22 8.08 -7.89 -7.75
N ARG A 23 8.08 -6.58 -7.54
CA ARG A 23 8.98 -5.92 -6.60
C ARG A 23 8.66 -6.30 -5.15
N LEU A 24 7.40 -6.41 -4.78
CA LEU A 24 6.99 -6.92 -3.47
C LEU A 24 7.51 -8.35 -3.21
N ALA A 25 7.53 -9.20 -4.22
CA ALA A 25 8.06 -10.57 -4.09
C ALA A 25 9.59 -10.62 -3.88
N SER A 26 10.31 -9.55 -4.24
CA SER A 26 11.76 -9.43 -4.13
C SER A 26 12.21 -8.29 -3.22
N LEU A 27 11.37 -7.88 -2.26
CA LEU A 27 11.74 -6.86 -1.29
C LEU A 27 13.03 -7.25 -0.54
N PRO A 28 13.96 -6.31 -0.37
CA PRO A 28 15.14 -6.57 0.47
C PRO A 28 14.73 -6.75 1.94
N PRO A 29 15.61 -7.30 2.78
CA PRO A 29 15.38 -7.38 4.22
C PRO A 29 15.07 -5.99 4.79
N THR A 30 14.08 -5.92 5.68
CA THR A 30 13.68 -4.66 6.32
C THR A 30 14.87 -4.02 7.06
N PRO A 31 15.26 -2.79 6.70
CA PRO A 31 16.36 -2.08 7.37
C PRO A 31 16.11 -1.91 8.87
N ALA A 32 17.18 -1.83 9.66
CA ALA A 32 17.10 -1.68 11.11
C ALA A 32 16.18 -0.51 11.52
N ALA A 33 16.25 0.61 10.80
CA ALA A 33 15.44 1.80 11.05
C ALA A 33 13.91 1.56 10.92
N HIS A 34 13.49 0.54 10.19
CA HIS A 34 12.07 0.23 9.95
C HIS A 34 11.57 -1.04 10.63
N ARG A 35 12.42 -1.78 11.36
CA ARG A 35 12.03 -3.06 11.99
C ARG A 35 10.90 -2.90 13.00
N THR A 36 10.98 -1.90 13.85
CA THR A 36 9.91 -1.63 14.83
C THR A 36 8.59 -1.32 14.13
N GLY A 37 8.63 -0.47 13.10
CA GLY A 37 7.44 -0.18 12.29
C GLY A 37 6.87 -1.41 11.59
N ALA A 38 7.72 -2.27 11.06
CA ALA A 38 7.31 -3.54 10.45
C ALA A 38 6.59 -4.46 11.45
N GLN A 39 7.16 -4.64 12.65
CA GLN A 39 6.56 -5.46 13.70
C GLN A 39 5.22 -4.90 14.19
N LEU A 40 5.12 -3.58 14.32
CA LEU A 40 3.87 -2.90 14.69
C LEU A 40 2.82 -3.03 13.59
N TYR A 41 3.23 -2.87 12.34
CA TYR A 41 2.38 -3.07 11.17
C TYR A 41 1.84 -4.51 11.12
N ASP A 42 2.69 -5.50 11.30
CA ASP A 42 2.29 -6.92 11.27
C ASP A 42 1.24 -7.23 12.33
N ARG A 43 1.36 -6.66 13.52
CA ARG A 43 0.41 -6.88 14.62
C ARG A 43 -0.92 -6.18 14.43
N ASN A 44 -0.92 -4.96 13.87
CA ASN A 44 -2.10 -4.09 13.88
C ASN A 44 -2.77 -3.90 12.52
N CYS A 45 -2.04 -4.08 11.42
CA CYS A 45 -2.47 -3.67 10.09
C CYS A 45 -2.49 -4.82 9.09
N ALA A 46 -1.52 -5.74 9.16
CA ALA A 46 -1.35 -6.80 8.17
C ALA A 46 -2.53 -7.77 8.08
N GLY A 47 -3.31 -7.93 9.14
CA GLY A 47 -4.51 -8.77 9.12
C GLY A 47 -5.52 -8.37 8.05
N CYS A 48 -5.62 -7.08 7.74
CA CYS A 48 -6.46 -6.55 6.67
C CYS A 48 -5.64 -6.12 5.45
N HIS A 49 -4.52 -5.41 5.66
CA HIS A 49 -3.72 -4.83 4.58
C HIS A 49 -2.64 -5.76 4.02
N GLY A 50 -2.52 -6.96 4.55
CA GLY A 50 -1.58 -7.99 4.11
C GLY A 50 -0.14 -7.73 4.57
N PRO A 51 0.69 -8.77 4.60
CA PRO A 51 2.11 -8.62 4.87
C PRO A 51 2.76 -7.73 3.80
N GLN A 52 3.72 -6.90 4.20
CA GLN A 52 4.41 -5.98 3.29
C GLN A 52 3.45 -5.06 2.51
N ALA A 53 2.32 -4.69 3.11
CA ALA A 53 1.33 -3.77 2.54
C ALA A 53 0.74 -4.23 1.18
N ARG A 54 0.72 -5.54 0.89
CA ARG A 54 0.26 -6.09 -0.39
C ARG A 54 -1.25 -6.24 -0.54
N GLY A 55 -2.02 -5.99 0.53
CA GLY A 55 -3.46 -6.18 0.57
C GLY A 55 -3.89 -7.62 0.81
N THR A 56 -5.17 -7.79 1.11
CA THR A 56 -5.88 -9.07 1.24
C THR A 56 -7.29 -8.92 0.66
N ASP A 57 -8.13 -9.94 0.82
CA ASP A 57 -9.57 -9.86 0.55
C ASP A 57 -10.35 -9.00 1.57
N ARG A 58 -9.71 -8.56 2.66
CA ARG A 58 -10.33 -7.75 3.74
C ARG A 58 -9.89 -6.29 3.74
N GLY A 59 -8.84 -5.93 3.05
CA GLY A 59 -8.34 -4.57 3.00
C GLY A 59 -7.42 -4.31 1.82
N PRO A 60 -7.33 -3.04 1.39
CA PRO A 60 -6.57 -2.69 0.21
C PRO A 60 -5.05 -2.81 0.41
N PRO A 61 -4.30 -3.01 -0.69
CA PRO A 61 -2.86 -2.89 -0.66
C PRO A 61 -2.46 -1.43 -0.38
N LEU A 62 -1.66 -1.18 0.65
CA LEU A 62 -1.07 0.14 0.88
C LEU A 62 0.16 0.39 -0.01
N ALA A 63 0.78 -0.68 -0.53
CA ALA A 63 1.77 -0.63 -1.60
C ALA A 63 1.05 -0.51 -2.97
N HIS A 64 0.36 0.59 -3.18
CA HIS A 64 -0.42 0.88 -4.39
C HIS A 64 -0.33 2.37 -4.73
N PRO A 65 -0.29 2.78 -6.00
CA PRO A 65 -0.19 4.19 -6.40
C PRO A 65 -1.27 5.11 -5.81
N VAL A 66 -2.47 4.60 -5.55
CA VAL A 66 -3.54 5.35 -4.84
C VAL A 66 -3.04 5.93 -3.50
N TYR A 67 -2.10 5.25 -2.83
CA TYR A 67 -1.58 5.66 -1.52
C TYR A 67 -0.21 6.37 -1.61
N GLU A 68 0.18 6.83 -2.79
CA GLU A 68 1.37 7.68 -2.94
C GLU A 68 1.28 8.95 -2.07
N PRO A 69 2.41 9.52 -1.62
CA PRO A 69 2.39 10.68 -0.72
C PRO A 69 1.65 11.90 -1.28
N GLY A 70 1.63 12.08 -2.61
CA GLY A 70 0.92 13.18 -3.27
C GLY A 70 -0.60 13.04 -3.23
N HIS A 71 -1.14 11.82 -3.13
CA HIS A 71 -2.58 11.55 -3.06
C HIS A 71 -3.05 11.26 -1.64
N HIS A 72 -2.29 10.45 -0.89
CA HIS A 72 -2.52 10.18 0.53
C HIS A 72 -1.27 10.54 1.34
N SER A 73 -1.25 11.74 1.92
CA SER A 73 -0.16 12.19 2.77
C SER A 73 -0.01 11.32 4.03
N ASP A 74 1.11 11.46 4.73
CA ASP A 74 1.29 10.78 6.03
C ASP A 74 0.17 11.13 7.00
N GLN A 75 -0.31 12.39 6.99
CA GLN A 75 -1.44 12.81 7.80
C GLN A 75 -2.71 12.00 7.51
N ALA A 76 -2.95 11.60 6.27
CA ALA A 76 -4.09 10.77 5.91
C ALA A 76 -4.02 9.39 6.59
N PHE A 77 -2.83 8.81 6.72
CA PHE A 77 -2.63 7.56 7.48
C PHE A 77 -2.92 7.74 8.97
N TYR A 78 -2.47 8.86 9.57
CA TYR A 78 -2.76 9.17 10.97
C TYR A 78 -4.26 9.32 11.23
N LEU A 79 -4.96 10.04 10.36
CA LEU A 79 -6.40 10.24 10.49
C LEU A 79 -7.16 8.92 10.28
N ALA A 80 -6.75 8.10 9.30
CA ALA A 80 -7.35 6.79 9.06
C ALA A 80 -7.26 5.87 10.28
N ALA A 81 -6.09 5.77 10.89
CA ALA A 81 -5.90 4.95 12.08
C ALA A 81 -6.66 5.49 13.30
N ARG A 82 -6.73 6.81 13.46
CA ARG A 82 -7.41 7.46 14.59
C ARG A 82 -8.92 7.39 14.49
N ASN A 83 -9.49 7.67 13.32
CA ASN A 83 -10.92 7.91 13.11
C ASN A 83 -11.61 6.80 12.31
N GLY A 84 -10.84 5.87 11.72
CA GLY A 84 -11.36 5.00 10.69
C GLY A 84 -11.56 5.72 9.35
N VAL A 85 -12.02 5.00 8.35
CA VAL A 85 -12.24 5.49 6.99
C VAL A 85 -13.55 4.97 6.45
N ALA A 86 -14.40 5.85 5.90
CA ALA A 86 -15.50 5.45 5.05
C ALA A 86 -14.96 4.97 3.69
N ALA A 87 -15.42 3.84 3.20
CA ALA A 87 -14.97 3.27 1.93
C ALA A 87 -15.20 4.25 0.77
N HIS A 88 -14.15 4.51 -0.03
CA HIS A 88 -14.23 5.45 -1.16
C HIS A 88 -13.43 5.05 -2.40
N HIS A 89 -12.33 4.31 -2.27
CA HIS A 89 -11.56 3.78 -3.40
C HIS A 89 -11.82 2.31 -3.70
N TRP A 90 -12.21 1.54 -2.67
CA TRP A 90 -12.30 0.10 -2.72
C TRP A 90 -13.62 -0.40 -2.15
N ARG A 91 -13.94 -1.67 -2.43
CA ARG A 91 -15.18 -2.32 -1.97
C ARG A 91 -14.99 -3.25 -0.78
N PHE A 92 -13.99 -2.99 0.07
CA PHE A 92 -13.71 -3.79 1.27
C PHE A 92 -14.57 -3.40 2.48
N GLY A 93 -15.40 -2.35 2.34
CA GLY A 93 -16.12 -1.75 3.45
C GLY A 93 -15.31 -0.67 4.17
N ASN A 94 -15.83 -0.20 5.28
CA ASN A 94 -15.18 0.84 6.08
C ASN A 94 -14.02 0.26 6.88
N MET A 95 -12.93 1.03 7.01
CA MET A 95 -11.85 0.72 7.93
C MET A 95 -12.24 1.18 9.34
N PRO A 96 -12.22 0.30 10.37
CA PRO A 96 -12.44 0.74 11.74
C PRO A 96 -11.22 1.53 12.27
N ALA A 97 -11.47 2.44 13.22
CA ALA A 97 -10.41 3.10 13.96
C ALA A 97 -9.54 2.10 14.72
N GLN A 98 -8.27 2.47 14.96
CA GLN A 98 -7.27 1.64 15.63
C GLN A 98 -6.78 2.30 16.92
N PRO A 99 -7.62 2.43 17.96
CA PRO A 99 -7.30 3.19 19.18
C PRO A 99 -6.17 2.57 20.01
N GLN A 100 -5.85 1.29 19.78
CA GLN A 100 -4.76 0.59 20.47
C GLN A 100 -3.37 1.01 19.97
N VAL A 101 -3.27 1.69 18.82
CA VAL A 101 -2.00 2.16 18.25
C VAL A 101 -1.75 3.58 18.69
N SER A 102 -0.67 3.81 19.44
CA SER A 102 -0.25 5.15 19.87
C SER A 102 0.26 5.97 18.67
N GLN A 103 0.34 7.29 18.85
CA GLN A 103 0.83 8.17 17.80
C GLN A 103 2.29 7.89 17.43
N SER A 104 3.15 7.57 18.39
CA SER A 104 4.54 7.20 18.13
C SER A 104 4.68 5.86 17.40
N GLU A 105 3.87 4.88 17.75
CA GLU A 105 3.80 3.59 17.06
C GLU A 105 3.31 3.78 15.62
N LEU A 106 2.30 4.62 15.45
CA LEU A 106 1.76 4.92 14.12
C LEU A 106 2.79 5.62 13.23
N ALA A 107 3.61 6.52 13.81
CA ALA A 107 4.71 7.15 13.07
C ALA A 107 5.70 6.09 12.55
N ALA A 108 6.05 5.10 13.36
CA ALA A 108 6.92 4.01 12.94
C ALA A 108 6.27 3.13 11.85
N ILE A 109 4.96 2.85 11.98
CA ILE A 109 4.20 2.10 10.98
C ILE A 109 4.18 2.86 9.63
N VAL A 110 3.87 4.15 9.64
CA VAL A 110 3.83 4.97 8.43
C VAL A 110 5.21 5.01 7.77
N ALA A 111 6.28 5.20 8.53
CA ALA A 111 7.64 5.18 8.01
C ALA A 111 7.98 3.84 7.34
N TYR A 112 7.55 2.71 7.90
CA TYR A 112 7.70 1.39 7.30
C TYR A 112 6.90 1.25 6.00
N VAL A 113 5.62 1.64 5.98
CA VAL A 113 4.78 1.58 4.77
C VAL A 113 5.40 2.44 3.66
N ARG A 114 5.89 3.64 3.98
CA ARG A 114 6.57 4.52 3.02
C ARG A 114 7.86 3.92 2.50
N TRP A 115 8.60 3.20 3.34
CA TRP A 115 9.76 2.46 2.88
C TRP A 115 9.34 1.38 1.86
N VAL A 116 8.34 0.55 2.17
CA VAL A 116 7.83 -0.46 1.23
C VAL A 116 7.41 0.18 -0.10
N GLN A 117 6.67 1.28 -0.05
CA GLN A 117 6.23 2.01 -1.25
C GLN A 117 7.43 2.42 -2.11
N ARG A 118 8.47 3.02 -1.53
CA ARG A 118 9.67 3.41 -2.28
C ARG A 118 10.38 2.23 -2.93
N GLU A 119 10.51 1.11 -2.23
CA GLU A 119 11.14 -0.11 -2.76
C GLU A 119 10.39 -0.66 -3.98
N VAL A 120 9.09 -0.46 -4.04
CA VAL A 120 8.29 -0.90 -5.19
C VAL A 120 8.04 0.20 -6.23
N GLY A 121 8.67 1.37 -6.07
CA GLY A 121 8.64 2.47 -7.05
C GLY A 121 7.45 3.43 -6.91
N ILE A 122 6.84 3.52 -5.74
CA ILE A 122 5.78 4.48 -5.41
C ILE A 122 6.41 5.64 -4.62
N HIS A 123 6.30 6.89 -5.14
CA HIS A 123 6.96 8.07 -4.60
C HIS A 123 6.01 9.24 -4.40
#